data_389ab3c9fa221fef3abac42111468208
#
_entry.id   389ab3c9fa221fef3abac42111468208
#
_cell.length_a   1.000
_cell.length_b   1.000
_cell.length_c   1.000
_cell.angle_alpha   90.00
_cell.angle_beta   90.00
_cell.angle_gamma   90.00
#
_symmetry.space_group_name_H-M   'P 1'
#
loop_
_entity.id
_entity.type
_entity.pdbx_description
1 polymer ?
#
loop_
_entity_poly.entity_id
_entity_poly.type
_entity_poly.pdbx_seq_one_letter_code
_entity_poly.pdbx_strand_id
1 'polypeptide(L)'
;MNPHAAPGPGLVALVGLTSPDADYARETVTVAGARLCEDPSRASLVLAAPGAPVPALVPCVRVGGGGQVSLPGDSALVVSLIAEASWRQRRDDAVWVVAGIAGGLGTTRVVRLLARSARERRWRALLARMIPQPRSIPRTTRQDGRSREPVVVDASGSVPGFARARDHCLPGVRWADLDASEDSYLPALRDHLPRIDGVSALVGDGRGAARADDPRVVAACRSLGAPLIVDAGRWDERSARLAQVIRADALVLLTHADLEGAAAMAASLSAAPPPVPALTLVASHSSARSPGLSACAPTPI
;
A
#
# COMPACT_ATOMS: atom_id res chain seq x y z
N MET A 1 -19.67 -14.68 20.88
CA MET A 1 -18.74 -15.02 19.78
C MET A 1 -17.81 -13.83 19.63
N ASN A 2 -16.52 -14.00 19.88
CA ASN A 2 -15.55 -12.92 19.99
C ASN A 2 -15.16 -12.43 18.58
N PRO A 3 -15.51 -11.18 18.14
CA PRO A 3 -15.27 -10.73 16.78
C PRO A 3 -13.81 -10.29 16.51
N HIS A 4 -12.93 -10.44 17.49
CA HIS A 4 -11.53 -9.99 17.42
C HIS A 4 -10.54 -11.17 17.44
N ALA A 5 -10.85 -12.26 16.70
CA ALA A 5 -9.82 -13.25 16.47
C ALA A 5 -8.65 -12.57 15.72
N ALA A 6 -7.49 -12.53 16.37
CA ALA A 6 -6.25 -12.07 15.74
C ALA A 6 -6.09 -12.78 14.37
N PRO A 7 -5.61 -12.07 13.34
CA PRO A 7 -5.40 -12.70 12.03
C PRO A 7 -4.53 -13.93 12.21
N GLY A 8 -4.97 -15.05 11.61
CA GLY A 8 -4.30 -16.34 11.77
C GLY A 8 -2.82 -16.27 11.37
N PRO A 9 -1.98 -17.12 11.94
CA PRO A 9 -0.54 -17.18 11.62
C PRO A 9 -0.33 -17.47 10.13
N GLY A 10 0.75 -16.95 9.55
CA GLY A 10 1.16 -17.25 8.18
C GLY A 10 1.40 -18.75 8.00
N LEU A 11 1.17 -19.26 6.79
CA LEU A 11 1.40 -20.68 6.48
C LEU A 11 2.74 -20.85 5.77
N VAL A 12 3.57 -21.78 6.24
CA VAL A 12 4.85 -22.13 5.63
C VAL A 12 4.89 -23.61 5.30
N ALA A 13 5.30 -23.96 4.09
CA ALA A 13 5.54 -25.35 3.71
C ALA A 13 7.02 -25.68 3.66
N LEU A 14 7.39 -26.89 4.06
CA LEU A 14 8.73 -27.44 3.94
C LEU A 14 8.73 -28.47 2.82
N VAL A 15 9.65 -28.34 1.84
CA VAL A 15 9.67 -29.23 0.67
C VAL A 15 11.08 -29.80 0.47
N GLY A 16 11.20 -31.12 0.54
CA GLY A 16 12.45 -31.84 0.25
C GLY A 16 13.58 -31.60 1.26
N LEU A 17 13.34 -30.94 2.37
CA LEU A 17 14.34 -30.75 3.43
C LEU A 17 14.50 -32.04 4.25
N THR A 18 15.73 -32.38 4.56
CA THR A 18 16.09 -33.51 5.42
C THR A 18 16.68 -32.99 6.73
N SER A 19 16.73 -33.84 7.77
CA SER A 19 17.43 -33.49 9.02
C SER A 19 18.92 -33.26 8.72
N PRO A 20 19.60 -32.24 9.32
CA PRO A 20 19.07 -31.35 10.36
C PRO A 20 18.33 -30.09 9.82
N ASP A 21 18.39 -29.77 8.52
CA ASP A 21 17.81 -28.54 7.96
C ASP A 21 16.29 -28.47 8.18
N ALA A 22 15.59 -29.61 8.10
CA ALA A 22 14.16 -29.66 8.36
C ALA A 22 13.79 -29.31 9.81
N ASP A 23 14.65 -29.69 10.76
CA ASP A 23 14.41 -29.45 12.18
C ASP A 23 14.65 -27.98 12.52
N TYR A 24 15.75 -27.40 12.03
CA TYR A 24 16.00 -25.95 12.15
C TYR A 24 14.93 -25.11 11.46
N ALA A 25 14.44 -25.55 10.27
CA ALA A 25 13.36 -24.85 9.58
C ALA A 25 12.05 -24.86 10.40
N ARG A 26 11.68 -25.98 11.03
CA ARG A 26 10.49 -26.06 11.91
C ARG A 26 10.61 -25.12 13.11
N GLU A 27 11.76 -25.12 13.76
CA GLU A 27 12.05 -24.22 14.87
C GLU A 27 11.94 -22.74 14.43
N THR A 28 12.56 -22.39 13.29
CA THR A 28 12.54 -21.04 12.73
C THR A 28 11.11 -20.60 12.39
N VAL A 29 10.27 -21.48 11.82
CA VAL A 29 8.85 -21.22 11.54
C VAL A 29 8.09 -20.96 12.84
N THR A 30 8.37 -21.72 13.90
CA THR A 30 7.73 -21.55 15.21
C THR A 30 8.13 -20.20 15.84
N VAL A 31 9.42 -19.84 15.82
CA VAL A 31 9.93 -18.54 16.30
C VAL A 31 9.29 -17.38 15.52
N ALA A 32 9.09 -17.53 14.22
CA ALA A 32 8.41 -16.53 13.39
C ALA A 32 6.89 -16.42 13.67
N GLY A 33 6.33 -17.21 14.57
CA GLY A 33 4.89 -17.24 14.86
C GLY A 33 4.04 -17.73 13.70
N ALA A 34 4.63 -18.44 12.74
CA ALA A 34 3.94 -19.04 11.60
C ALA A 34 3.50 -20.49 11.89
N ARG A 35 2.69 -21.05 10.99
CA ARG A 35 2.24 -22.46 11.08
C ARG A 35 2.72 -23.25 9.87
N LEU A 36 3.10 -24.48 10.10
CA LEU A 36 3.39 -25.40 9.01
C LEU A 36 2.10 -25.82 8.29
N CYS A 37 2.19 -25.97 6.98
CA CYS A 37 1.16 -26.59 6.16
C CYS A 37 1.76 -27.68 5.26
N GLU A 38 0.98 -28.72 4.99
CA GLU A 38 1.40 -29.85 4.15
C GLU A 38 1.32 -29.52 2.66
N ASP A 39 0.38 -28.67 2.27
CA ASP A 39 0.16 -28.28 0.88
C ASP A 39 0.96 -27.01 0.54
N PRO A 40 2.06 -27.12 -0.25
CA PRO A 40 2.87 -25.99 -0.64
C PRO A 40 2.11 -24.95 -1.46
N SER A 41 1.04 -25.32 -2.15
CA SER A 41 0.24 -24.39 -2.96
C SER A 41 -0.57 -23.39 -2.09
N ARG A 42 -0.79 -23.73 -0.82
CA ARG A 42 -1.50 -22.92 0.17
C ARG A 42 -0.56 -22.11 1.06
N ALA A 43 0.75 -22.35 0.95
CA ALA A 43 1.74 -21.66 1.76
C ALA A 43 1.90 -20.19 1.34
N SER A 44 2.21 -19.32 2.30
CA SER A 44 2.68 -17.96 2.05
C SER A 44 4.15 -17.94 1.62
N LEU A 45 4.91 -18.92 2.11
CA LEU A 45 6.32 -19.13 1.78
C LEU A 45 6.62 -20.62 1.78
N VAL A 46 7.43 -21.05 0.83
CA VAL A 46 8.00 -22.41 0.80
C VAL A 46 9.47 -22.34 1.18
N LEU A 47 9.88 -23.12 2.17
CA LEU A 47 11.29 -23.41 2.46
C LEU A 47 11.61 -24.76 1.83
N ALA A 48 12.51 -24.76 0.83
CA ALA A 48 12.74 -25.94 0.03
C ALA A 48 14.23 -26.28 -0.10
N ALA A 49 14.54 -27.56 -0.20
CA ALA A 49 15.89 -28.00 -0.55
C ALA A 49 16.26 -27.52 -1.96
N PRO A 50 17.58 -27.34 -2.26
CA PRO A 50 18.03 -27.07 -3.62
C PRO A 50 17.53 -28.15 -4.59
N GLY A 51 16.92 -27.72 -5.71
CA GLY A 51 16.39 -28.63 -6.72
C GLY A 51 15.02 -29.25 -6.42
N ALA A 52 14.47 -29.14 -5.20
CA ALA A 52 13.15 -29.65 -4.91
C ALA A 52 12.05 -28.94 -5.72
N PRO A 53 11.05 -29.66 -6.27
CA PRO A 53 9.96 -29.03 -7.04
C PRO A 53 9.07 -28.21 -6.11
N VAL A 54 8.76 -26.98 -6.51
CA VAL A 54 7.90 -26.05 -5.79
C VAL A 54 6.86 -25.44 -6.72
N PRO A 55 5.67 -25.07 -6.23
CA PRO A 55 4.66 -24.39 -7.04
C PRO A 55 5.20 -23.07 -7.58
N ALA A 56 5.04 -22.82 -8.89
CA ALA A 56 5.61 -21.66 -9.59
C ALA A 56 5.14 -20.29 -9.07
N LEU A 57 4.00 -20.23 -8.39
CA LEU A 57 3.37 -18.99 -7.94
C LEU A 57 3.56 -18.70 -6.45
N VAL A 58 4.24 -19.60 -5.71
CA VAL A 58 4.48 -19.41 -4.28
C VAL A 58 5.92 -18.94 -4.07
N PRO A 59 6.15 -17.87 -3.28
CA PRO A 59 7.50 -17.46 -2.91
C PRO A 59 8.27 -18.63 -2.29
N CYS A 60 9.51 -18.84 -2.75
CA CYS A 60 10.33 -19.96 -2.31
C CYS A 60 11.71 -19.46 -1.89
N VAL A 61 12.20 -19.99 -0.76
CA VAL A 61 13.57 -19.83 -0.29
C VAL A 61 14.26 -21.18 -0.28
N ARG A 62 15.41 -21.28 -0.91
CA ARG A 62 16.23 -22.51 -0.96
C ARG A 62 17.11 -22.57 0.28
N VAL A 63 16.97 -23.65 1.04
CA VAL A 63 17.65 -23.87 2.33
C VAL A 63 18.66 -25.02 2.20
N GLY A 64 19.85 -24.84 2.77
CA GLY A 64 20.92 -25.86 2.80
C GLY A 64 22.04 -25.62 1.79
N GLY A 65 22.94 -26.57 1.68
CA GLY A 65 24.16 -26.45 0.83
C GLY A 65 23.81 -26.19 -0.63
N GLY A 66 24.27 -25.06 -1.16
CA GLY A 66 23.92 -24.59 -2.52
C GLY A 66 22.58 -23.84 -2.61
N GLY A 67 21.89 -23.60 -1.49
CA GLY A 67 20.69 -22.77 -1.42
C GLY A 67 20.99 -21.28 -1.21
N GLN A 68 19.94 -20.50 -1.01
CA GLN A 68 20.00 -19.06 -0.74
C GLN A 68 20.33 -18.74 0.73
N VAL A 69 19.99 -19.67 1.64
CA VAL A 69 20.18 -19.55 3.08
C VAL A 69 20.69 -20.86 3.67
N SER A 70 21.44 -20.75 4.76
CA SER A 70 21.97 -21.90 5.51
C SER A 70 21.46 -21.83 6.95
N LEU A 71 20.72 -22.83 7.39
CA LEU A 71 20.26 -22.92 8.77
C LEU A 71 21.27 -23.72 9.63
N PRO A 72 21.48 -23.32 10.91
CA PRO A 72 20.79 -22.24 11.64
C PRO A 72 21.35 -20.83 11.42
N GLY A 73 22.47 -20.66 10.69
CA GLY A 73 23.17 -19.38 10.58
C GLY A 73 22.30 -18.20 10.12
N ASP A 74 21.42 -18.44 9.16
CA ASP A 74 20.55 -17.41 8.55
C ASP A 74 19.13 -17.40 9.15
N SER A 75 18.90 -17.97 10.35
CA SER A 75 17.56 -18.07 10.95
C SER A 75 16.87 -16.71 11.08
N ALA A 76 17.59 -15.64 11.44
CA ALA A 76 17.02 -14.30 11.54
C ALA A 76 16.50 -13.78 10.19
N LEU A 77 17.23 -14.04 9.10
CA LEU A 77 16.80 -13.69 7.74
C LEU A 77 15.56 -14.49 7.36
N VAL A 78 15.52 -15.79 7.66
CA VAL A 78 14.36 -16.66 7.36
C VAL A 78 13.14 -16.20 8.16
N VAL A 79 13.28 -15.84 9.44
CA VAL A 79 12.19 -15.25 10.25
C VAL A 79 11.63 -14.00 9.58
N SER A 80 12.51 -13.10 9.13
CA SER A 80 12.09 -11.88 8.43
C SER A 80 11.35 -12.18 7.13
N LEU A 81 11.81 -13.14 6.34
CA LEU A 81 11.16 -13.58 5.09
C LEU A 81 9.80 -14.22 5.35
N ILE A 82 9.68 -15.04 6.41
CA ILE A 82 8.40 -15.63 6.84
C ILE A 82 7.43 -14.54 7.29
N ALA A 83 7.87 -13.59 8.10
CA ALA A 83 7.05 -12.48 8.54
C ALA A 83 6.55 -11.66 7.35
N GLU A 84 7.44 -11.39 6.40
CA GLU A 84 7.13 -10.69 5.17
C GLU A 84 6.13 -11.44 4.28
N ALA A 85 6.33 -12.74 4.06
CA ALA A 85 5.44 -13.57 3.27
C ALA A 85 4.06 -13.74 3.94
N SER A 86 4.06 -13.90 5.26
CA SER A 86 2.84 -13.97 6.07
C SER A 86 2.06 -12.66 6.01
N TRP A 87 2.75 -11.55 6.00
CA TRP A 87 2.13 -10.25 5.83
C TRP A 87 1.55 -10.08 4.41
N ARG A 88 2.25 -10.56 3.36
CA ARG A 88 1.73 -10.58 1.98
C ARG A 88 0.44 -11.39 1.86
N GLN A 89 0.40 -12.59 2.48
CA GLN A 89 -0.77 -13.46 2.41
C GLN A 89 -1.96 -12.93 3.22
N ARG A 90 -1.69 -12.23 4.34
CA ARG A 90 -2.74 -11.56 5.14
C ARG A 90 -3.36 -10.36 4.41
N ARG A 91 -2.68 -9.87 3.38
CA ARG A 91 -3.09 -8.74 2.57
C ARG A 91 -4.02 -9.19 1.44
N ASP A 92 -5.27 -9.55 1.79
CA ASP A 92 -6.37 -9.67 0.82
C ASP A 92 -6.81 -8.29 0.29
N ASP A 93 -6.21 -7.21 0.81
CA ASP A 93 -6.65 -5.84 0.61
C ASP A 93 -5.64 -5.08 -0.27
N ALA A 94 -6.11 -4.57 -1.40
CA ALA A 94 -5.30 -3.81 -2.35
C ALA A 94 -4.78 -2.49 -1.75
N VAL A 95 -3.53 -2.14 -2.05
CA VAL A 95 -2.93 -0.84 -1.71
C VAL A 95 -2.67 -0.05 -2.98
N TRP A 96 -3.28 1.10 -3.04
CA TRP A 96 -3.16 2.05 -4.13
C TRP A 96 -2.43 3.29 -3.66
N VAL A 97 -1.41 3.67 -4.39
CA VAL A 97 -0.71 4.94 -4.17
C VAL A 97 -1.08 5.90 -5.28
N VAL A 98 -1.48 7.10 -4.92
CA VAL A 98 -1.84 8.18 -5.85
C VAL A 98 -0.88 9.34 -5.62
N ALA A 99 -0.24 9.82 -6.67
CA ALA A 99 0.66 10.96 -6.60
C ALA A 99 0.56 11.84 -7.85
N GLY A 100 0.92 13.10 -7.72
CA GLY A 100 1.00 14.04 -8.83
C GLY A 100 2.45 14.35 -9.20
N ILE A 101 2.75 14.50 -10.49
CA ILE A 101 4.09 14.91 -10.95
C ILE A 101 4.37 16.36 -10.57
N ALA A 102 3.33 17.20 -10.55
CA ALA A 102 3.40 18.59 -10.16
C ALA A 102 2.35 18.95 -9.12
N GLY A 103 2.49 20.09 -8.49
CA GLY A 103 1.48 20.64 -7.60
C GLY A 103 0.21 21.06 -8.34
N GLY A 104 -0.92 21.04 -7.64
CA GLY A 104 -2.19 21.54 -8.18
C GLY A 104 -2.92 20.61 -9.17
N LEU A 105 -2.40 19.41 -9.46
CA LEU A 105 -3.01 18.43 -10.37
C LEU A 105 -4.31 17.80 -9.85
N GLY A 106 -4.66 18.05 -8.61
CA GLY A 106 -5.87 17.49 -8.01
C GLY A 106 -5.71 16.06 -7.50
N THR A 107 -4.51 15.65 -7.11
CA THR A 107 -4.21 14.33 -6.53
C THR A 107 -5.22 13.94 -5.47
N THR A 108 -5.39 14.78 -4.45
CA THR A 108 -6.38 14.57 -3.37
C THR A 108 -7.82 14.47 -3.88
N ARG A 109 -8.17 15.17 -4.97
CA ARG A 109 -9.49 15.05 -5.60
C ARG A 109 -9.68 13.66 -6.23
N VAL A 110 -8.65 13.14 -6.89
CA VAL A 110 -8.66 11.78 -7.44
C VAL A 110 -8.76 10.76 -6.32
N VAL A 111 -8.02 10.91 -5.24
CA VAL A 111 -8.12 10.06 -4.03
C VAL A 111 -9.57 10.04 -3.51
N ARG A 112 -10.23 11.20 -3.41
CA ARG A 112 -11.65 11.27 -2.99
C ARG A 112 -12.58 10.54 -3.96
N LEU A 113 -12.36 10.67 -5.26
CA LEU A 113 -13.17 9.97 -6.27
C LEU A 113 -12.96 8.45 -6.18
N LEU A 114 -11.73 7.99 -6.04
CA LEU A 114 -11.41 6.58 -5.86
C LEU A 114 -12.05 6.03 -4.59
N ALA A 115 -11.93 6.72 -3.46
CA ALA A 115 -12.49 6.31 -2.18
C ALA A 115 -14.03 6.18 -2.23
N ARG A 116 -14.71 7.15 -2.86
CA ARG A 116 -16.17 7.09 -3.07
C ARG A 116 -16.57 5.93 -3.99
N SER A 117 -15.88 5.77 -5.12
CA SER A 117 -16.14 4.69 -6.08
C SER A 117 -15.91 3.32 -5.43
N ALA A 118 -14.89 3.19 -4.60
CA ALA A 118 -14.58 1.97 -3.88
C ALA A 118 -15.71 1.59 -2.89
N ARG A 119 -16.31 2.56 -2.22
CA ARG A 119 -17.48 2.35 -1.35
C ARG A 119 -18.69 1.84 -2.13
N GLU A 120 -18.93 2.33 -3.34
CA GLU A 120 -20.06 1.95 -4.18
C GLU A 120 -19.93 0.57 -4.85
N ARG A 121 -18.93 -0.23 -4.52
CA ARG A 121 -18.60 -1.54 -5.13
C ARG A 121 -18.35 -1.53 -6.64
N ARG A 122 -18.49 -0.40 -7.32
CA ARG A 122 -18.29 -0.26 -8.77
C ARG A 122 -16.82 -0.17 -9.17
N TRP A 123 -15.96 0.19 -8.24
CA TRP A 123 -14.55 0.43 -8.50
C TRP A 123 -13.77 -0.81 -8.96
N ARG A 124 -14.10 -2.02 -8.44
CA ARG A 124 -13.43 -3.26 -8.88
C ARG A 124 -13.66 -3.53 -10.36
N ALA A 125 -14.86 -3.23 -10.87
CA ALA A 125 -15.17 -3.36 -12.29
C ALA A 125 -14.45 -2.29 -13.12
N LEU A 126 -14.30 -1.08 -12.59
CA LEU A 126 -13.57 0.00 -13.24
C LEU A 126 -12.07 -0.34 -13.33
N LEU A 127 -11.49 -0.83 -12.25
CA LEU A 127 -10.08 -1.21 -12.17
C LEU A 127 -9.73 -2.40 -13.04
N ALA A 128 -10.59 -3.41 -13.09
CA ALA A 128 -10.40 -4.56 -13.96
C ALA A 128 -10.36 -4.16 -15.45
N ARG A 129 -10.92 -3.00 -15.80
CA ARG A 129 -10.87 -2.44 -17.16
C ARG A 129 -9.65 -1.56 -17.41
N MET A 130 -9.08 -0.94 -16.37
CA MET A 130 -8.01 0.06 -16.50
C MET A 130 -6.61 -0.52 -16.32
N ILE A 131 -6.47 -1.63 -15.64
CA ILE A 131 -5.18 -2.29 -15.43
C ILE A 131 -5.19 -3.60 -16.21
N PRO A 132 -4.23 -3.82 -17.15
CA PRO A 132 -4.04 -5.13 -17.73
C PRO A 132 -3.80 -6.12 -16.58
N GLN A 133 -4.75 -7.01 -16.36
CA GLN A 133 -4.69 -8.01 -15.28
C GLN A 133 -3.38 -8.78 -15.40
N PRO A 134 -2.51 -8.80 -14.39
CA PRO A 134 -1.53 -9.88 -14.28
C PRO A 134 -2.34 -11.18 -14.22
N ARG A 135 -2.00 -12.14 -15.08
CA ARG A 135 -2.75 -13.38 -15.35
C ARG A 135 -3.04 -14.29 -14.13
N SER A 136 -2.80 -13.84 -12.91
CA SER A 136 -2.87 -14.66 -11.70
C SER A 136 -3.29 -13.90 -10.45
N ILE A 137 -4.46 -13.27 -10.46
CA ILE A 137 -5.13 -12.97 -9.19
C ILE A 137 -6.01 -14.17 -8.87
N PRO A 138 -5.69 -14.96 -7.82
CA PRO A 138 -6.58 -16.02 -7.39
C PRO A 138 -7.94 -15.40 -7.07
N ARG A 139 -8.99 -15.86 -7.73
CA ARG A 139 -10.37 -15.59 -7.33
C ARG A 139 -10.62 -16.31 -6.01
N THR A 140 -10.12 -15.79 -4.93
CA THR A 140 -10.59 -16.22 -3.62
C THR A 140 -11.98 -15.64 -3.41
N THR A 141 -12.98 -16.43 -3.77
CA THR A 141 -14.35 -16.26 -3.30
C THR A 141 -14.33 -16.50 -1.80
N ARG A 142 -14.02 -15.46 -1.02
CA ARG A 142 -14.23 -15.51 0.42
C ARG A 142 -15.71 -15.43 0.69
N GLN A 143 -16.23 -16.46 1.32
CA GLN A 143 -17.64 -16.62 1.73
C GLN A 143 -18.17 -15.57 2.72
N ASP A 144 -17.29 -14.71 3.25
CA ASP A 144 -17.68 -13.68 4.21
C ASP A 144 -18.02 -12.37 3.52
N GLY A 145 -19.04 -12.32 2.73
CA GLY A 145 -19.62 -11.22 1.93
C GLY A 145 -19.45 -9.75 2.36
N ARG A 146 -18.54 -9.43 3.27
CA ARG A 146 -18.15 -8.08 3.68
C ARG A 146 -16.93 -7.63 2.89
N SER A 147 -17.17 -7.00 1.73
CA SER A 147 -16.17 -6.15 1.11
C SER A 147 -15.71 -5.13 2.15
N ARG A 148 -14.46 -5.24 2.61
CA ARG A 148 -13.93 -4.27 3.56
C ARG A 148 -13.91 -2.90 2.89
N GLU A 149 -14.48 -1.92 3.57
CA GLU A 149 -14.49 -0.53 3.13
C GLU A 149 -13.04 0.01 3.07
N PRO A 150 -12.63 0.74 2.01
CA PRO A 150 -11.28 1.25 1.91
C PRO A 150 -10.99 2.30 2.98
N VAL A 151 -9.72 2.41 3.34
CA VAL A 151 -9.22 3.47 4.21
C VAL A 151 -8.33 4.39 3.40
N VAL A 152 -8.52 5.71 3.55
CA VAL A 152 -7.63 6.71 2.97
C VAL A 152 -6.51 7.01 3.96
N VAL A 153 -5.27 7.04 3.45
CA VAL A 153 -4.08 7.47 4.19
C VAL A 153 -3.53 8.72 3.50
N ASP A 154 -3.65 9.86 4.15
CA ASP A 154 -3.13 11.13 3.62
C ASP A 154 -1.67 11.33 4.07
N ALA A 155 -0.76 10.97 3.19
CA ALA A 155 0.68 11.16 3.33
C ALA A 155 1.21 12.29 2.44
N SER A 156 0.36 13.24 2.06
CA SER A 156 0.73 14.36 1.18
C SER A 156 1.56 15.44 1.89
N GLY A 157 1.57 15.43 3.22
CA GLY A 157 2.21 16.48 4.04
C GLY A 157 1.48 17.82 4.02
N SER A 158 0.26 17.88 3.49
CA SER A 158 -0.51 19.10 3.33
C SER A 158 -1.57 19.24 4.42
N VAL A 159 -1.79 20.49 4.87
CA VAL A 159 -2.91 20.86 5.73
C VAL A 159 -3.57 22.13 5.12
N PRO A 160 -4.85 22.07 4.75
CA PRO A 160 -5.69 20.89 4.68
C PRO A 160 -5.27 20.00 3.50
N GLY A 161 -5.20 18.68 3.73
CA GLY A 161 -4.97 17.68 2.72
C GLY A 161 -6.29 17.04 2.24
N PHE A 162 -6.43 15.75 2.52
CA PHE A 162 -7.69 15.05 2.28
C PHE A 162 -8.84 15.60 3.14
N ALA A 163 -8.58 15.95 4.42
CA ALA A 163 -9.54 16.67 5.26
C ALA A 163 -9.75 18.10 4.75
N ARG A 164 -10.99 18.58 4.82
CA ARG A 164 -11.32 20.00 4.60
C ARG A 164 -11.38 20.71 5.95
N ALA A 165 -11.38 22.03 5.96
CA ALA A 165 -11.47 22.80 7.21
C ALA A 165 -12.64 22.37 8.10
N ARG A 166 -13.82 22.08 7.52
CA ARG A 166 -15.00 21.59 8.25
C ARG A 166 -14.84 20.20 8.86
N ASP A 167 -13.90 19.40 8.37
CA ASP A 167 -13.69 18.01 8.81
C ASP A 167 -12.73 17.95 10.02
N HIS A 168 -12.09 19.08 10.38
CA HIS A 168 -11.13 19.12 11.49
C HIS A 168 -11.80 18.91 12.86
N CYS A 169 -13.07 19.24 13.00
CA CYS A 169 -13.84 19.00 14.22
C CYS A 169 -14.41 17.58 14.35
N LEU A 170 -14.28 16.73 13.31
CA LEU A 170 -14.73 15.35 13.40
C LEU A 170 -13.88 14.58 14.40
N PRO A 171 -14.49 13.79 15.30
CA PRO A 171 -13.74 12.96 16.24
C PRO A 171 -12.95 11.88 15.52
N GLY A 172 -11.81 11.51 16.09
CA GLY A 172 -10.99 10.41 15.62
C GLY A 172 -9.51 10.70 15.64
N VAL A 173 -8.72 9.63 15.50
CA VAL A 173 -7.26 9.65 15.53
C VAL A 173 -6.71 10.34 14.27
N ARG A 174 -5.72 11.21 14.48
CA ARG A 174 -5.00 11.98 13.46
C ARG A 174 -3.51 11.63 13.49
N TRP A 175 -2.75 12.15 12.51
CA TRP A 175 -1.30 11.95 12.50
C TRP A 175 -0.60 12.40 13.77
N ALA A 176 -1.05 13.50 14.36
CA ALA A 176 -0.47 14.05 15.60
C ALA A 176 -0.72 13.17 16.84
N ASP A 177 -1.66 12.25 16.78
CA ASP A 177 -2.00 11.34 17.88
C ASP A 177 -1.22 10.02 17.84
N LEU A 178 -0.43 9.80 16.78
CA LEU A 178 0.37 8.59 16.58
C LEU A 178 1.82 8.82 16.97
N ASP A 179 2.40 7.87 17.71
CA ASP A 179 3.82 7.90 18.06
C ASP A 179 4.68 7.46 16.88
N ALA A 180 5.69 8.26 16.54
CA ALA A 180 6.62 7.99 15.45
C ALA A 180 7.65 6.90 15.78
N SER A 181 7.80 6.53 17.05
CA SER A 181 8.72 5.47 17.49
C SER A 181 8.12 4.07 17.35
N GLU A 182 6.81 3.95 17.08
CA GLU A 182 6.13 2.67 16.93
C GLU A 182 6.23 2.13 15.49
N ASP A 183 6.67 0.88 15.36
CA ASP A 183 6.74 0.17 14.07
C ASP A 183 5.36 -0.31 13.57
N SER A 184 4.39 -0.38 14.47
CA SER A 184 3.00 -0.77 14.16
C SER A 184 2.04 -0.26 15.23
N TYR A 185 0.78 -0.06 14.85
CA TYR A 185 -0.28 0.37 15.74
C TYR A 185 -1.28 -0.76 16.01
N LEU A 186 -2.12 -0.57 17.03
CA LEU A 186 -3.16 -1.55 17.35
C LEU A 186 -4.09 -1.76 16.14
N PRO A 187 -4.55 -3.00 15.90
CA PRO A 187 -5.48 -3.31 14.80
C PRO A 187 -6.79 -2.50 14.86
N ALA A 188 -7.15 -2.01 16.06
CA ALA A 188 -8.31 -1.15 16.29
C ALA A 188 -8.13 0.28 15.75
N LEU A 189 -6.93 0.67 15.29
CA LEU A 189 -6.69 2.02 14.74
C LEU A 189 -7.75 2.41 13.70
N ARG A 190 -8.13 1.50 12.82
CA ARG A 190 -9.14 1.74 11.80
C ARG A 190 -10.47 2.23 12.35
N ASP A 191 -10.93 1.66 13.46
CA ASP A 191 -12.24 1.94 14.06
C ASP A 191 -12.27 3.31 14.74
N HIS A 192 -11.09 3.86 15.02
CA HIS A 192 -10.91 5.18 15.63
C HIS A 192 -10.62 6.29 14.63
N LEU A 193 -10.56 6.01 13.33
CA LEU A 193 -10.33 7.03 12.32
C LEU A 193 -11.57 7.89 12.08
N PRO A 194 -11.40 9.20 11.81
CA PRO A 194 -12.49 10.05 11.38
C PRO A 194 -13.11 9.57 10.06
N ARG A 195 -14.41 9.74 9.93
CA ARG A 195 -15.13 9.42 8.69
C ARG A 195 -15.37 10.70 7.88
N ILE A 196 -14.57 10.87 6.83
CA ILE A 196 -14.62 12.02 5.92
C ILE A 196 -15.30 11.60 4.63
N ASP A 197 -16.35 12.29 4.23
CA ASP A 197 -17.19 11.93 3.07
C ASP A 197 -17.67 10.45 3.13
N GLY A 198 -17.81 9.90 4.35
CA GLY A 198 -18.26 8.52 4.60
C GLY A 198 -17.16 7.46 4.49
N VAL A 199 -15.90 7.83 4.32
CA VAL A 199 -14.75 6.92 4.26
C VAL A 199 -13.85 7.15 5.49
N SER A 200 -13.36 6.09 6.11
CA SER A 200 -12.38 6.20 7.19
C SER A 200 -11.06 6.75 6.62
N ALA A 201 -10.50 7.77 7.26
CA ALA A 201 -9.31 8.44 6.74
C ALA A 201 -8.34 8.83 7.85
N LEU A 202 -7.07 8.44 7.71
CA LEU A 202 -5.98 8.95 8.54
C LEU A 202 -5.40 10.19 7.87
N VAL A 203 -5.55 11.34 8.54
CA VAL A 203 -5.29 12.66 7.97
C VAL A 203 -4.60 13.58 8.96
N GLY A 204 -4.05 14.69 8.46
CA GLY A 204 -3.54 15.77 9.27
C GLY A 204 -4.63 16.70 9.82
N ASP A 205 -4.23 17.53 10.77
CA ASP A 205 -5.01 18.65 11.32
C ASP A 205 -4.08 19.85 11.60
N GLY A 206 -4.55 20.84 12.35
CA GLY A 206 -3.76 22.02 12.72
C GLY A 206 -2.47 21.73 13.50
N ARG A 207 -2.32 20.52 14.05
CA ARG A 207 -1.11 20.07 14.76
C ARG A 207 -0.06 19.47 13.80
N GLY A 208 -0.42 19.19 12.56
CA GLY A 208 0.48 18.71 11.51
C GLY A 208 -0.11 17.62 10.62
N ALA A 209 0.66 17.28 9.59
CA ALA A 209 0.38 16.22 8.64
C ALA A 209 1.61 15.32 8.48
N ALA A 210 1.42 14.08 8.04
CA ALA A 210 2.51 13.19 7.69
C ALA A 210 2.85 13.29 6.20
N ARG A 211 4.12 13.10 5.87
CA ARG A 211 4.65 13.02 4.50
C ARG A 211 4.99 11.58 4.18
N ALA A 212 5.22 11.29 2.91
CA ALA A 212 5.57 9.96 2.43
C ALA A 212 6.82 9.34 3.10
N ASP A 213 7.74 10.17 3.62
CA ASP A 213 8.94 9.74 4.34
C ASP A 213 8.75 9.61 5.88
N ASP A 214 7.58 9.91 6.39
CA ASP A 214 7.27 9.80 7.82
C ASP A 214 7.09 8.31 8.20
N PRO A 215 7.83 7.78 9.20
CA PRO A 215 7.73 6.39 9.62
C PRO A 215 6.32 5.98 10.04
N ARG A 216 5.53 6.90 10.62
CA ARG A 216 4.13 6.68 10.98
C ARG A 216 3.27 6.22 9.82
N VAL A 217 3.57 6.67 8.58
CA VAL A 217 2.81 6.27 7.38
C VAL A 217 2.98 4.79 7.10
N VAL A 218 4.19 4.28 7.17
CA VAL A 218 4.48 2.85 6.96
C VAL A 218 3.83 2.02 8.06
N ALA A 219 4.00 2.41 9.33
CA ALA A 219 3.42 1.74 10.49
C ALA A 219 1.88 1.67 10.39
N ALA A 220 1.23 2.80 10.06
CA ALA A 220 -0.21 2.86 9.87
C ALA A 220 -0.69 1.97 8.70
N CYS A 221 -0.03 2.03 7.54
CA CYS A 221 -0.39 1.19 6.39
C CYS A 221 -0.30 -0.30 6.72
N ARG A 222 0.65 -0.72 7.56
CA ARG A 222 0.78 -2.10 8.03
C ARG A 222 -0.33 -2.52 8.99
N SER A 223 -0.84 -1.58 9.79
CA SER A 223 -1.76 -1.84 10.89
C SER A 223 -3.23 -1.82 10.48
N LEU A 224 -3.61 -1.07 9.44
CA LEU A 224 -5.01 -0.78 9.11
C LEU A 224 -5.81 -1.99 8.61
N GLY A 225 -5.17 -3.03 8.05
CA GLY A 225 -5.82 -4.30 7.66
C GLY A 225 -7.05 -4.12 6.79
N ALA A 226 -7.01 -3.21 5.82
CA ALA A 226 -8.09 -2.84 4.90
C ALA A 226 -7.52 -2.46 3.53
N PRO A 227 -8.31 -2.42 2.45
CA PRO A 227 -7.89 -1.80 1.21
C PRO A 227 -7.44 -0.36 1.47
N LEU A 228 -6.28 0.03 0.97
CA LEU A 228 -5.70 1.35 1.22
C LEU A 228 -5.69 2.19 -0.06
N ILE A 229 -6.02 3.46 0.09
CA ILE A 229 -5.80 4.49 -0.92
C ILE A 229 -4.91 5.54 -0.28
N VAL A 230 -3.64 5.57 -0.69
CA VAL A 230 -2.62 6.45 -0.12
C VAL A 230 -2.45 7.67 -1.00
N ASP A 231 -2.74 8.85 -0.47
CA ASP A 231 -2.38 10.13 -1.09
C ASP A 231 -0.92 10.44 -0.76
N ALA A 232 -0.01 10.17 -1.67
CA ALA A 232 1.41 10.44 -1.47
C ALA A 232 1.80 11.88 -1.86
N GLY A 233 0.83 12.71 -2.27
CA GLY A 233 1.06 14.08 -2.67
C GLY A 233 1.84 14.16 -3.98
N ARG A 234 3.12 14.52 -3.94
CA ARG A 234 3.99 14.60 -5.11
C ARG A 234 4.79 13.32 -5.30
N TRP A 235 4.96 12.92 -6.58
CA TRP A 235 5.84 11.81 -6.94
C TRP A 235 7.30 12.24 -6.89
N ASP A 236 8.07 11.63 -6.01
CA ASP A 236 9.50 11.80 -5.83
C ASP A 236 10.10 10.50 -5.25
N GLU A 237 11.39 10.50 -4.91
CA GLU A 237 12.08 9.35 -4.31
C GLU A 237 11.43 8.87 -3.00
N ARG A 238 10.82 9.77 -2.22
CA ARG A 238 10.18 9.43 -0.93
C ARG A 238 8.88 8.67 -1.18
N SER A 239 8.05 9.16 -2.09
CA SER A 239 6.81 8.50 -2.47
C SER A 239 7.06 7.18 -3.21
N ALA A 240 8.12 7.08 -4.02
CA ALA A 240 8.55 5.83 -4.64
C ALA A 240 9.01 4.82 -3.58
N ARG A 241 9.80 5.24 -2.60
CA ARG A 241 10.23 4.40 -1.47
C ARG A 241 9.02 3.96 -0.63
N LEU A 242 8.10 4.88 -0.32
CA LEU A 242 6.86 4.53 0.38
C LEU A 242 6.12 3.44 -0.39
N ALA A 243 5.84 3.63 -1.70
CA ALA A 243 5.14 2.66 -2.53
C ALA A 243 5.81 1.28 -2.53
N GLN A 244 7.16 1.26 -2.52
CA GLN A 244 7.94 0.02 -2.41
C GLN A 244 7.77 -0.64 -1.04
N VAL A 245 7.94 0.11 0.06
CA VAL A 245 7.92 -0.43 1.44
C VAL A 245 6.54 -0.90 1.85
N ILE A 246 5.48 -0.17 1.49
CA ILE A 246 4.10 -0.61 1.73
C ILE A 246 3.63 -1.61 0.66
N ARG A 247 4.45 -1.90 -0.36
CA ARG A 247 4.17 -2.84 -1.46
C ARG A 247 2.86 -2.50 -2.13
N ALA A 248 2.81 -1.33 -2.72
CA ALA A 248 1.67 -0.91 -3.50
C ALA A 248 1.34 -1.94 -4.59
N ASP A 249 0.06 -2.25 -4.79
CA ASP A 249 -0.40 -3.11 -5.88
C ASP A 249 -0.61 -2.33 -7.17
N ALA A 250 -0.90 -1.03 -7.02
CA ALA A 250 -1.04 -0.11 -8.14
C ALA A 250 -0.58 1.30 -7.77
N LEU A 251 -0.08 1.99 -8.77
CA LEU A 251 0.34 3.38 -8.69
C LEU A 251 -0.48 4.20 -9.68
N VAL A 252 -1.04 5.31 -9.23
CA VAL A 252 -1.77 6.26 -10.07
C VAL A 252 -1.00 7.58 -10.08
N LEU A 253 -0.45 7.94 -11.23
CA LEU A 253 0.30 9.17 -11.41
C LEU A 253 -0.49 10.19 -12.24
N LEU A 254 -0.59 11.41 -11.73
CA LEU A 254 -1.26 12.52 -12.42
C LEU A 254 -0.23 13.43 -13.05
N THR A 255 -0.51 13.85 -14.30
CA THR A 255 0.27 14.85 -15.01
C THR A 255 -0.64 15.80 -15.82
N HIS A 256 -0.11 16.90 -16.32
CA HIS A 256 -0.81 17.78 -17.26
C HIS A 256 -0.94 17.16 -18.65
N ALA A 257 -2.01 17.54 -19.36
CA ALA A 257 -2.30 17.08 -20.73
C ALA A 257 -1.58 17.93 -21.81
N ASP A 258 -0.29 18.19 -21.60
CA ASP A 258 0.53 18.96 -22.50
C ASP A 258 1.94 18.37 -22.62
N LEU A 259 2.76 18.95 -23.48
CA LEU A 259 4.13 18.49 -23.72
C LEU A 259 5.02 18.66 -22.47
N GLU A 260 4.81 19.71 -21.69
CA GLU A 260 5.56 19.97 -20.45
C GLU A 260 5.23 18.90 -19.41
N GLY A 261 3.94 18.53 -19.27
CA GLY A 261 3.49 17.45 -18.40
C GLY A 261 4.07 16.10 -18.81
N ALA A 262 4.13 15.81 -20.11
CA ALA A 262 4.76 14.58 -20.61
C ALA A 262 6.27 14.55 -20.31
N ALA A 263 6.97 15.66 -20.53
CA ALA A 263 8.39 15.79 -20.22
C ALA A 263 8.66 15.67 -18.72
N ALA A 264 7.86 16.35 -17.88
CA ALA A 264 7.95 16.26 -16.43
C ALA A 264 7.69 14.84 -15.92
N MET A 265 6.73 14.13 -16.51
CA MET A 265 6.47 12.72 -16.20
C MET A 265 7.69 11.87 -16.51
N ALA A 266 8.26 11.98 -17.71
CA ALA A 266 9.43 11.21 -18.12
C ALA A 266 10.63 11.48 -17.19
N ALA A 267 10.90 12.73 -16.85
CA ALA A 267 11.96 13.12 -15.93
C ALA A 267 11.73 12.55 -14.51
N SER A 268 10.50 12.65 -14.01
CA SER A 268 10.14 12.15 -12.67
C SER A 268 10.24 10.63 -12.57
N LEU A 269 9.84 9.90 -13.62
CA LEU A 269 9.95 8.44 -13.67
C LEU A 269 11.41 7.97 -13.80
N SER A 270 12.27 8.75 -14.46
CA SER A 270 13.70 8.48 -14.52
C SER A 270 14.38 8.71 -13.17
N ALA A 271 14.02 9.77 -12.46
CA ALA A 271 14.59 10.10 -11.15
C ALA A 271 14.08 9.19 -10.04
N ALA A 272 12.81 8.83 -10.08
CA ALA A 272 12.15 7.95 -9.11
C ALA A 272 11.36 6.84 -9.84
N PRO A 273 12.01 5.74 -10.25
CA PRO A 273 11.35 4.65 -10.96
C PRO A 273 10.21 4.05 -10.13
N PRO A 274 9.04 3.80 -10.73
CA PRO A 274 7.93 3.19 -10.03
C PRO A 274 8.24 1.73 -9.69
N PRO A 275 8.03 1.29 -8.43
CA PRO A 275 8.31 -0.10 -8.02
C PRO A 275 7.27 -1.10 -8.55
N VAL A 276 6.17 -0.61 -9.09
CA VAL A 276 5.04 -1.39 -9.63
C VAL A 276 4.51 -0.73 -10.91
N PRO A 277 3.75 -1.46 -11.75
CA PRO A 277 3.12 -0.86 -12.92
C PRO A 277 2.29 0.38 -12.54
N ALA A 278 2.54 1.49 -13.23
CA ALA A 278 1.87 2.75 -12.98
C ALA A 278 0.78 3.01 -14.04
N LEU A 279 -0.39 3.45 -13.57
CA LEU A 279 -1.42 4.04 -14.40
C LEU A 279 -1.20 5.56 -14.44
N THR A 280 -0.92 6.10 -15.62
CA THR A 280 -0.84 7.54 -15.79
C THR A 280 -2.22 8.13 -16.06
N LEU A 281 -2.65 9.05 -15.20
CA LEU A 281 -3.83 9.87 -15.42
C LEU A 281 -3.40 11.26 -15.92
N VAL A 282 -3.96 11.66 -17.04
CA VAL A 282 -3.70 12.95 -17.62
C VAL A 282 -4.79 13.93 -17.18
N ALA A 283 -4.42 14.93 -16.41
CA ALA A 283 -5.34 15.99 -16.02
C ALA A 283 -5.37 17.06 -17.11
N SER A 284 -6.45 17.15 -17.87
CA SER A 284 -6.71 18.32 -18.71
C SER A 284 -7.15 19.48 -17.82
N HIS A 285 -6.40 20.56 -17.80
CA HIS A 285 -6.99 21.82 -17.42
C HIS A 285 -7.95 22.24 -18.52
N SER A 286 -9.26 22.10 -18.31
CA SER A 286 -10.17 23.03 -18.96
C SER A 286 -9.74 24.40 -18.42
N SER A 287 -9.21 25.24 -19.30
CA SER A 287 -9.01 26.65 -19.02
C SER A 287 -10.38 27.29 -18.81
N ALA A 288 -10.96 27.08 -17.65
CA ALA A 288 -11.92 28.02 -17.12
C ALA A 288 -11.10 29.29 -16.94
N ARG A 289 -11.17 30.17 -17.94
CA ARG A 289 -10.70 31.55 -17.84
C ARG A 289 -11.15 32.04 -16.49
N SER A 290 -10.20 32.25 -15.57
CA SER A 290 -10.48 33.02 -14.38
C SER A 290 -10.97 34.38 -14.87
N PRO A 291 -12.21 34.81 -14.61
CA PRO A 291 -12.67 36.11 -14.96
C PRO A 291 -12.05 37.11 -13.98
N GLY A 292 -10.78 37.44 -14.16
CA GLY A 292 -10.09 38.30 -13.20
C GLY A 292 -8.74 38.87 -13.60
N LEU A 293 -8.13 38.43 -14.68
CA LEU A 293 -6.80 38.96 -15.10
C LEU A 293 -6.85 39.74 -16.40
N SER A 294 -8.01 40.30 -16.77
CA SER A 294 -8.14 41.17 -17.96
C SER A 294 -8.27 42.64 -17.61
N ALA A 295 -7.54 43.15 -16.62
CA ALA A 295 -7.56 44.54 -16.27
C ALA A 295 -6.20 45.06 -15.78
N CYS A 296 -5.15 44.87 -16.58
CA CYS A 296 -3.94 45.68 -16.50
C CYS A 296 -3.38 45.87 -17.91
N ALA A 297 -4.11 46.57 -18.75
CA ALA A 297 -3.51 47.22 -19.89
C ALA A 297 -2.76 48.47 -19.39
N PRO A 298 -1.47 48.68 -19.68
CA PRO A 298 -0.82 49.91 -19.36
C PRO A 298 -1.42 51.03 -20.19
N THR A 299 -1.82 52.13 -19.54
CA THR A 299 -2.19 53.39 -20.16
C THR A 299 -0.98 53.95 -20.87
N PRO A 300 -1.03 54.28 -22.16
CA PRO A 300 0.09 54.99 -22.79
C PRO A 300 0.17 56.42 -22.26
N ILE A 301 1.39 56.88 -21.99
CA ILE A 301 1.77 58.28 -21.69
C ILE A 301 1.75 59.07 -22.97
#